data_f625e31669231ab5cef0b8f6a5f40a1b
#
_entry.id   f625e31669231ab5cef0b8f6a5f40a1b
#
_cell.length_a   1.000
_cell.length_b   1.000
_cell.length_c   1.000
_cell.angle_alpha   90.00
_cell.angle_beta   90.00
_cell.angle_gamma   90.00
#
_symmetry.space_group_name_H-M   'P 1'
#
loop_
_entity.id
_entity.type
_entity.pdbx_description
1 polymer ?
#
loop_
_entity_poly.entity_id
_entity_poly.type
_entity_poly.pdbx_seq_one_letter_code
_entity_poly.pdbx_strand_id
1 'polypeptide(L)'
;VASDNSTMNDNYEALLVFFEKFPMYQSNNFFIMGESYAGVYVPTLSWRVLKGNANNEGTKINLKAFAVGDPVGLGKELTNSGPWYNYYHGWVSEQTWNNLLSECCDPPYTRSSCDFSNPKNARCSALILEATAWLFDSSINVYDWIVDCYRGKINNKEYSNIGEYTKAIEYIKNEYYKIYWKYNDSISDDNEVNVLCTNSHGAFHYMNNASVKQAIHVDIPATQNITWNICSNTLV
;
A
#
# COMPACT_ATOMS: atom_id res chain seq x y z
N VAL A 1 -9.52 -13.05 11.33
CA VAL A 1 -8.34 -12.27 10.95
C VAL A 1 -8.39 -12.13 9.43
N ALA A 2 -8.36 -10.90 8.93
CA ALA A 2 -8.28 -10.65 7.49
C ALA A 2 -6.89 -11.08 6.97
N SER A 3 -6.85 -11.64 5.76
CA SER A 3 -5.63 -12.04 5.07
C SER A 3 -5.88 -11.98 3.56
N ASP A 4 -4.84 -11.95 2.75
CA ASP A 4 -4.98 -11.98 1.28
C ASP A 4 -5.80 -13.20 0.82
N ASN A 5 -5.60 -14.34 1.48
CA ASN A 5 -6.33 -15.56 1.16
C ASN A 5 -7.82 -15.48 1.55
N SER A 6 -8.16 -14.94 2.72
CA SER A 6 -9.56 -14.73 3.10
C SER A 6 -10.23 -13.69 2.20
N THR A 7 -9.56 -12.56 1.93
CA THR A 7 -10.05 -11.52 1.02
C THR A 7 -10.35 -12.07 -0.37
N MET A 8 -9.45 -12.89 -0.92
CA MET A 8 -9.65 -13.55 -2.21
C MET A 8 -10.91 -14.44 -2.21
N ASN A 9 -11.09 -15.28 -1.19
CA ASN A 9 -12.23 -16.20 -1.11
C ASN A 9 -13.54 -15.44 -0.87
N ASP A 10 -13.56 -14.47 0.04
CA ASP A 10 -14.76 -13.67 0.35
C ASP A 10 -15.24 -12.88 -0.88
N ASN A 11 -14.31 -12.30 -1.65
CA ASN A 11 -14.64 -11.64 -2.91
C ASN A 11 -15.17 -12.63 -3.97
N TYR A 12 -14.62 -13.83 -4.05
CA TYR A 12 -15.12 -14.85 -4.96
C TYR A 12 -16.55 -15.28 -4.60
N GLU A 13 -16.83 -15.53 -3.32
CA GLU A 13 -18.19 -15.84 -2.84
C GLU A 13 -19.17 -14.70 -3.14
N ALA A 14 -18.74 -13.46 -2.93
CA ALA A 14 -19.55 -12.29 -3.27
C ALA A 14 -19.88 -12.23 -4.77
N LEU A 15 -18.94 -12.58 -5.65
CA LEU A 15 -19.18 -12.66 -7.09
C LEU A 15 -20.16 -13.76 -7.45
N LEU A 16 -20.08 -14.94 -6.83
CA LEU A 16 -21.05 -16.02 -7.05
C LEU A 16 -22.46 -15.56 -6.67
N VAL A 17 -22.62 -14.95 -5.49
CA VAL A 17 -23.91 -14.40 -5.03
C VAL A 17 -24.41 -13.29 -5.97
N PHE A 18 -23.50 -12.42 -6.47
CA PHE A 18 -23.90 -11.39 -7.43
C PHE A 18 -24.46 -11.98 -8.71
N PHE A 19 -23.78 -12.93 -9.34
CA PHE A 19 -24.24 -13.53 -10.58
C PHE A 19 -25.46 -14.43 -10.40
N GLU A 20 -25.68 -14.99 -9.21
CA GLU A 20 -26.92 -15.69 -8.87
C GLU A 20 -28.11 -14.71 -8.75
N LYS A 21 -27.92 -13.58 -8.04
CA LYS A 21 -28.96 -12.57 -7.89
C LYS A 21 -29.29 -11.81 -9.18
N PHE A 22 -28.28 -11.65 -10.05
CA PHE A 22 -28.37 -10.88 -11.29
C PHE A 22 -28.00 -11.72 -12.52
N PRO A 23 -28.78 -12.79 -12.84
CA PRO A 23 -28.44 -13.75 -13.90
C PRO A 23 -28.33 -13.12 -15.29
N MET A 24 -28.98 -11.96 -15.52
CA MET A 24 -28.89 -11.22 -16.78
C MET A 24 -27.45 -10.77 -17.12
N TYR A 25 -26.53 -10.73 -16.16
CA TYR A 25 -25.14 -10.36 -16.38
C TYR A 25 -24.19 -11.54 -16.59
N GLN A 26 -24.62 -12.78 -16.40
CA GLN A 26 -23.76 -13.97 -16.49
C GLN A 26 -23.09 -14.14 -17.86
N SER A 27 -23.79 -13.74 -18.94
CA SER A 27 -23.23 -13.82 -20.30
C SER A 27 -22.28 -12.67 -20.65
N ASN A 28 -22.25 -11.61 -19.85
CA ASN A 28 -21.40 -10.46 -20.11
C ASN A 28 -19.92 -10.82 -19.93
N ASN A 29 -19.06 -10.16 -20.69
CA ASN A 29 -17.63 -10.21 -20.44
C ASN A 29 -17.34 -9.58 -19.09
N PHE A 30 -16.64 -10.32 -18.22
CA PHE A 30 -16.27 -9.86 -16.89
C PHE A 30 -14.79 -9.52 -16.84
N PHE A 31 -14.45 -8.40 -16.21
CA PHE A 31 -13.09 -7.90 -16.07
C PHE A 31 -12.86 -7.54 -14.60
N ILE A 32 -11.66 -7.84 -14.10
CA ILE A 32 -11.23 -7.47 -12.75
C ILE A 32 -10.11 -6.45 -12.89
N MET A 33 -10.30 -5.27 -12.31
CA MET A 33 -9.32 -4.18 -12.38
C MET A 33 -9.10 -3.57 -11.01
N GLY A 34 -7.89 -3.06 -10.78
CA GLY A 34 -7.56 -2.39 -9.54
C GLY A 34 -6.23 -1.66 -9.62
N GLU A 35 -5.90 -0.97 -8.54
CA GLU A 35 -4.72 -0.12 -8.41
C GLU A 35 -4.03 -0.41 -7.07
N SER A 36 -2.72 -0.09 -6.98
CA SER A 36 -1.92 -0.19 -5.74
C SER A 36 -1.88 -1.62 -5.16
N TYR A 37 -2.40 -1.87 -3.96
CA TYR A 37 -2.44 -3.21 -3.35
C TYR A 37 -3.29 -4.21 -4.14
N ALA A 38 -4.08 -3.74 -5.09
CA ALA A 38 -4.77 -4.60 -6.05
C ALA A 38 -3.79 -5.37 -6.97
N GLY A 39 -2.50 -5.04 -6.97
CA GLY A 39 -1.44 -5.92 -7.49
C GLY A 39 -1.44 -7.31 -6.85
N VAL A 40 -1.98 -7.44 -5.63
CA VAL A 40 -2.24 -8.72 -4.95
C VAL A 40 -3.69 -9.16 -5.15
N TYR A 41 -4.67 -8.31 -4.89
CA TYR A 41 -6.09 -8.67 -4.92
C TYR A 41 -6.59 -9.12 -6.29
N VAL A 42 -6.20 -8.43 -7.34
CA VAL A 42 -6.71 -8.70 -8.71
C VAL A 42 -6.19 -10.02 -9.27
N PRO A 43 -4.89 -10.32 -9.25
CA PRO A 43 -4.39 -11.61 -9.72
C PRO A 43 -4.91 -12.79 -8.90
N THR A 44 -4.94 -12.66 -7.57
CA THR A 44 -5.40 -13.74 -6.69
C THR A 44 -6.88 -14.04 -6.89
N LEU A 45 -7.74 -13.01 -6.96
CA LEU A 45 -9.16 -13.18 -7.27
C LEU A 45 -9.37 -13.76 -8.67
N SER A 46 -8.63 -13.27 -9.67
CA SER A 46 -8.70 -13.80 -11.04
C SER A 46 -8.34 -15.29 -11.09
N TRP A 47 -7.27 -15.69 -10.40
CA TRP A 47 -6.90 -17.08 -10.26
C TRP A 47 -7.98 -17.91 -9.56
N ARG A 48 -8.59 -17.36 -8.49
CA ARG A 48 -9.67 -18.02 -7.76
C ARG A 48 -10.91 -18.25 -8.63
N VAL A 49 -11.28 -17.26 -9.44
CA VAL A 49 -12.38 -17.37 -10.42
C VAL A 49 -12.09 -18.47 -11.45
N LEU A 50 -10.89 -18.49 -12.02
CA LEU A 50 -10.50 -19.52 -13.00
C LEU A 50 -10.53 -20.91 -12.40
N LYS A 51 -10.04 -21.07 -11.16
CA LYS A 51 -10.07 -22.32 -10.42
C LYS A 51 -11.51 -22.78 -10.13
N GLY A 52 -12.36 -21.87 -9.66
CA GLY A 52 -13.77 -22.15 -9.40
C GLY A 52 -14.52 -22.57 -10.66
N ASN A 53 -14.30 -21.86 -11.76
CA ASN A 53 -14.85 -22.22 -13.07
C ASN A 53 -14.41 -23.61 -13.54
N ALA A 54 -13.13 -23.98 -13.34
CA ALA A 54 -12.60 -25.28 -13.72
C ALA A 54 -13.16 -26.42 -12.86
N ASN A 55 -13.43 -26.16 -11.59
CA ASN A 55 -13.98 -27.11 -10.64
C ASN A 55 -15.51 -27.15 -10.63
N ASN A 56 -16.19 -26.32 -11.43
CA ASN A 56 -17.65 -26.15 -11.42
C ASN A 56 -18.22 -25.77 -10.04
N GLU A 57 -17.54 -24.86 -9.36
CA GLU A 57 -17.93 -24.34 -8.04
C GLU A 57 -18.99 -23.22 -8.20
N GLY A 58 -20.23 -23.56 -8.53
CA GLY A 58 -21.32 -22.61 -8.70
C GLY A 58 -21.42 -21.98 -10.09
N THR A 59 -21.97 -20.77 -10.17
CA THR A 59 -22.18 -20.08 -11.46
C THR A 59 -20.85 -19.76 -12.14
N LYS A 60 -20.73 -20.15 -13.41
CA LYS A 60 -19.52 -19.84 -14.20
C LYS A 60 -19.40 -18.35 -14.47
N ILE A 61 -18.32 -17.75 -14.03
CA ILE A 61 -18.00 -16.34 -14.23
C ILE A 61 -17.22 -16.18 -15.54
N ASN A 62 -17.73 -15.37 -16.48
CA ASN A 62 -17.14 -15.18 -17.80
C ASN A 62 -15.95 -14.22 -17.78
N LEU A 63 -14.94 -14.52 -16.94
CA LEU A 63 -13.71 -13.71 -16.83
C LEU A 63 -12.93 -13.72 -18.14
N LYS A 64 -12.61 -12.53 -18.66
CA LYS A 64 -11.87 -12.34 -19.92
C LYS A 64 -10.46 -11.83 -19.70
N ALA A 65 -10.31 -10.86 -18.81
CA ALA A 65 -9.00 -10.29 -18.49
C ALA A 65 -9.01 -9.63 -17.12
N PHE A 66 -7.82 -9.32 -16.63
CA PHE A 66 -7.63 -8.43 -15.52
C PHE A 66 -6.59 -7.35 -15.85
N ALA A 67 -6.61 -6.23 -15.12
CA ALA A 67 -5.63 -5.17 -15.23
C ALA A 67 -5.30 -4.60 -13.85
N VAL A 68 -4.05 -4.17 -13.68
CA VAL A 68 -3.57 -3.52 -12.46
C VAL A 68 -2.81 -2.25 -12.83
N GLY A 69 -3.11 -1.16 -12.13
CA GLY A 69 -2.40 0.11 -12.23
C GLY A 69 -1.49 0.29 -11.01
N ASP A 70 -0.30 0.79 -11.21
CA ASP A 70 0.68 1.07 -10.15
C ASP A 70 0.73 -0.01 -9.04
N PRO A 71 0.91 -1.30 -9.43
CA PRO A 71 0.67 -2.41 -8.53
C PRO A 71 1.74 -2.51 -7.44
N VAL A 72 1.33 -2.88 -6.24
CA VAL A 72 2.23 -3.51 -5.29
C VAL A 72 2.66 -4.83 -5.89
N GLY A 73 3.93 -4.90 -6.28
CA GLY A 73 4.54 -6.09 -6.89
C GLY A 73 5.26 -6.96 -5.86
N LEU A 74 6.18 -7.78 -6.36
CA LEU A 74 7.08 -8.54 -5.50
C LEU A 74 7.93 -7.56 -4.67
N GLY A 75 7.94 -7.75 -3.35
CA GLY A 75 8.60 -6.82 -2.43
C GLY A 75 10.09 -6.59 -2.73
N LYS A 76 10.76 -7.62 -3.27
CA LYS A 76 12.15 -7.53 -3.70
C LYS A 76 12.35 -6.51 -4.83
N GLU A 77 11.55 -6.57 -5.87
CA GLU A 77 11.65 -5.67 -7.03
C GLU A 77 11.29 -4.24 -6.65
N LEU A 78 10.28 -4.06 -5.81
CA LEU A 78 9.88 -2.75 -5.30
C LEU A 78 11.02 -2.12 -4.48
N THR A 79 11.60 -2.87 -3.53
CA THR A 79 12.74 -2.41 -2.72
C THR A 79 13.95 -2.10 -3.58
N ASN A 80 14.26 -2.96 -4.55
CA ASN A 80 15.40 -2.77 -5.44
C ASN A 80 15.25 -1.60 -6.41
N SER A 81 14.03 -1.26 -6.82
CA SER A 81 13.80 -0.13 -7.74
C SER A 81 13.92 1.23 -7.08
N GLY A 82 13.60 1.34 -5.79
CA GLY A 82 13.53 2.62 -5.06
C GLY A 82 14.80 3.47 -5.14
N PRO A 83 15.98 2.97 -4.73
CA PRO A 83 17.21 3.75 -4.80
C PRO A 83 17.58 4.20 -6.24
N TRP A 84 17.36 3.37 -7.25
CA TRP A 84 17.56 3.73 -8.64
C TRP A 84 16.61 4.82 -9.10
N TYR A 85 15.32 4.71 -8.75
CA TYR A 85 14.33 5.72 -9.07
C TYR A 85 14.73 7.08 -8.48
N ASN A 86 15.11 7.10 -7.21
CA ASN A 86 15.47 8.31 -6.50
C ASN A 86 16.73 8.97 -7.07
N TYR A 87 17.73 8.19 -7.43
CA TYR A 87 18.92 8.71 -8.06
C TYR A 87 18.62 9.35 -9.42
N TYR A 88 17.84 8.69 -10.28
CA TYR A 88 17.48 9.22 -11.59
C TYR A 88 16.58 10.46 -11.53
N HIS A 89 15.88 10.67 -10.40
CA HIS A 89 15.09 11.88 -10.17
C HIS A 89 15.86 12.98 -9.42
N GLY A 90 17.15 12.78 -9.17
CA GLY A 90 18.01 13.79 -8.54
C GLY A 90 17.79 13.94 -7.02
N TRP A 91 17.16 12.98 -6.36
CA TRP A 91 16.92 13.00 -4.91
C TRP A 91 18.05 12.37 -4.08
N VAL A 92 19.01 11.76 -4.75
CA VAL A 92 20.20 11.18 -4.15
C VAL A 92 21.42 11.87 -4.74
N SER A 93 22.33 12.36 -3.88
CA SER A 93 23.57 12.95 -4.33
C SER A 93 24.46 11.92 -5.04
N GLU A 94 25.28 12.37 -5.98
CA GLU A 94 26.23 11.49 -6.66
C GLU A 94 27.18 10.79 -5.67
N GLN A 95 27.58 11.49 -4.62
CA GLN A 95 28.44 10.90 -3.58
C GLN A 95 27.73 9.78 -2.82
N THR A 96 26.49 9.99 -2.36
CA THR A 96 25.69 8.96 -1.70
C THR A 96 25.45 7.79 -2.62
N TRP A 97 25.16 8.05 -3.90
CA TRP A 97 24.94 7.03 -4.92
C TRP A 97 26.18 6.15 -5.14
N ASN A 98 27.34 6.75 -5.32
CA ASN A 98 28.60 6.03 -5.50
C ASN A 98 28.96 5.20 -4.27
N ASN A 99 28.73 5.73 -3.06
CA ASN A 99 28.91 4.98 -1.83
C ASN A 99 27.95 3.79 -1.74
N LEU A 100 26.67 3.99 -2.12
CA LEU A 100 25.66 2.93 -2.14
C LEU A 100 26.06 1.80 -3.10
N LEU A 101 26.47 2.12 -4.33
CA LEU A 101 26.90 1.13 -5.29
C LEU A 101 28.12 0.33 -4.80
N SER A 102 29.13 1.01 -4.29
CA SER A 102 30.36 0.36 -3.83
C SER A 102 30.14 -0.52 -2.61
N GLU A 103 29.21 -0.19 -1.75
CA GLU A 103 28.96 -0.92 -0.51
C GLU A 103 27.91 -2.04 -0.68
N CYS A 104 26.90 -1.81 -1.50
CA CYS A 104 25.74 -2.70 -1.62
C CYS A 104 25.73 -3.59 -2.84
N CYS A 105 26.46 -3.21 -3.89
CA CYS A 105 26.44 -3.90 -5.20
C CYS A 105 27.75 -4.59 -5.50
N ASP A 106 27.73 -5.49 -6.49
CA ASP A 106 28.93 -6.06 -7.08
C ASP A 106 29.20 -5.41 -8.47
N PRO A 107 30.46 -5.21 -8.88
CA PRO A 107 30.75 -4.79 -10.24
C PRO A 107 30.11 -5.74 -11.26
N PRO A 108 29.58 -5.23 -12.36
CA PRO A 108 29.67 -3.88 -12.95
C PRO A 108 28.63 -2.85 -12.48
N TYR A 109 28.07 -2.97 -11.28
CA TYR A 109 27.13 -2.01 -10.67
C TYR A 109 25.86 -1.76 -11.51
N THR A 110 25.23 -2.85 -11.90
CA THR A 110 23.97 -2.85 -12.66
C THR A 110 22.80 -3.15 -11.74
N ARG A 111 21.56 -2.97 -12.22
CA ARG A 111 20.36 -3.35 -11.47
C ARG A 111 20.36 -4.84 -11.06
N SER A 112 20.96 -5.71 -11.87
CA SER A 112 21.04 -7.15 -11.58
C SER A 112 22.14 -7.52 -10.58
N SER A 113 23.13 -6.65 -10.36
CA SER A 113 24.22 -6.87 -9.41
C SER A 113 24.00 -6.18 -8.06
N CYS A 114 22.88 -5.46 -7.91
CA CYS A 114 22.48 -4.80 -6.67
C CYS A 114 21.26 -5.51 -6.06
N ASP A 115 21.35 -5.92 -4.82
CA ASP A 115 20.21 -6.45 -4.07
C ASP A 115 19.99 -5.61 -2.79
N PHE A 116 19.28 -4.49 -2.94
CA PHE A 116 18.94 -3.61 -1.83
C PHE A 116 17.88 -4.21 -0.89
N SER A 117 17.19 -5.27 -1.33
CA SER A 117 16.25 -6.00 -0.47
C SER A 117 16.93 -6.90 0.56
N ASN A 118 18.23 -7.20 0.32
CA ASN A 118 19.05 -8.01 1.23
C ASN A 118 20.45 -7.36 1.42
N PRO A 119 20.54 -6.28 2.21
CA PRO A 119 21.78 -5.53 2.38
C PRO A 119 22.90 -6.39 2.94
N LYS A 120 24.10 -6.22 2.39
CA LYS A 120 25.29 -7.00 2.77
C LYS A 120 25.75 -6.76 4.22
N ASN A 121 25.50 -5.55 4.75
CA ASN A 121 25.94 -5.14 6.08
C ASN A 121 25.17 -3.88 6.55
N ALA A 122 25.43 -3.46 7.80
CA ALA A 122 24.78 -2.30 8.40
C ALA A 122 25.05 -0.98 7.67
N ARG A 123 26.24 -0.83 7.05
CA ARG A 123 26.57 0.38 6.28
C ARG A 123 25.75 0.44 4.99
N CYS A 124 25.61 -0.67 4.29
CA CYS A 124 24.73 -0.77 3.13
C CYS A 124 23.28 -0.42 3.52
N SER A 125 22.77 -0.97 4.63
CA SER A 125 21.43 -0.63 5.15
C SER A 125 21.25 0.88 5.39
N ALA A 126 22.24 1.52 6.00
CA ALA A 126 22.21 2.96 6.26
C ALA A 126 22.19 3.79 4.98
N LEU A 127 22.96 3.40 3.97
CA LEU A 127 22.98 4.06 2.65
C LEU A 127 21.68 3.88 1.87
N ILE A 128 21.04 2.71 1.97
CA ILE A 128 19.70 2.50 1.37
C ILE A 128 18.68 3.44 2.04
N LEU A 129 18.71 3.57 3.36
CA LEU A 129 17.87 4.51 4.08
C LEU A 129 18.08 5.95 3.62
N GLU A 130 19.34 6.38 3.54
CA GLU A 130 19.69 7.72 3.07
C GLU A 130 19.17 7.96 1.64
N ALA A 131 19.32 6.95 0.77
CA ALA A 131 18.85 7.03 -0.61
C ALA A 131 17.31 6.99 -0.77
N THR A 132 16.57 6.63 0.28
CA THR A 132 15.10 6.54 0.27
C THR A 132 14.44 7.48 1.28
N ALA A 133 15.19 8.31 1.98
CA ALA A 133 14.71 9.16 3.08
C ALA A 133 13.60 10.13 2.68
N TRP A 134 13.54 10.56 1.43
CA TRP A 134 12.51 11.48 0.92
C TRP A 134 11.08 10.88 1.01
N LEU A 135 10.93 9.56 0.96
CA LEU A 135 9.63 8.88 1.13
C LEU A 135 8.97 9.20 2.48
N PHE A 136 9.76 9.66 3.43
CA PHE A 136 9.31 10.00 4.77
C PHE A 136 9.35 11.51 5.05
N ASP A 137 9.62 12.31 4.01
CA ASP A 137 9.57 13.75 4.11
C ASP A 137 8.12 14.24 4.05
N SER A 138 7.63 14.83 5.13
CA SER A 138 6.26 15.35 5.22
C SER A 138 5.98 16.52 4.27
N SER A 139 6.98 17.01 3.56
CA SER A 139 6.86 18.09 2.56
C SER A 139 6.66 17.60 1.14
N ILE A 140 6.72 16.27 0.91
CA ILE A 140 6.60 15.66 -0.42
C ILE A 140 5.38 14.73 -0.44
N ASN A 141 4.53 14.91 -1.45
CA ASN A 141 3.46 13.95 -1.73
C ASN A 141 4.04 12.73 -2.44
N VAL A 142 4.09 11.60 -1.77
CA VAL A 142 4.66 10.35 -2.32
C VAL A 142 3.86 9.78 -3.48
N TYR A 143 2.60 10.18 -3.66
CA TYR A 143 1.75 9.77 -4.78
C TYR A 143 1.86 10.70 -5.99
N ASP A 144 2.29 11.95 -5.77
CA ASP A 144 2.48 12.93 -6.84
C ASP A 144 3.47 14.01 -6.38
N TRP A 145 4.73 13.78 -6.61
CA TRP A 145 5.82 14.63 -6.13
C TRP A 145 5.90 16.01 -6.80
N ILE A 146 5.17 16.23 -7.90
CA ILE A 146 5.08 17.53 -8.58
C ILE A 146 3.90 18.36 -8.09
N VAL A 147 2.98 17.79 -7.33
CA VAL A 147 1.85 18.50 -6.74
C VAL A 147 2.20 18.99 -5.33
N ASP A 148 1.79 20.21 -5.00
CA ASP A 148 1.99 20.77 -3.68
C ASP A 148 1.43 19.87 -2.58
N CYS A 149 2.23 19.70 -1.53
CA CYS A 149 1.82 18.97 -0.35
C CYS A 149 0.62 19.66 0.30
N TYR A 150 -0.45 18.92 0.58
CA TYR A 150 -1.58 19.44 1.33
C TYR A 150 -1.16 19.80 2.76
N ARG A 151 -1.25 21.09 3.09
CA ARG A 151 -0.92 21.65 4.41
C ARG A 151 -2.18 22.15 5.10
N GLY A 152 -3.20 21.33 5.18
CA GLY A 152 -4.45 21.66 5.86
C GLY A 152 -4.25 21.85 7.36
N LYS A 153 -5.06 22.74 7.97
CA LYS A 153 -5.17 22.83 9.42
C LYS A 153 -6.22 21.87 9.90
N ILE A 154 -5.83 20.91 10.74
CA ILE A 154 -6.77 20.05 11.45
C ILE A 154 -6.84 20.59 12.88
N ASN A 155 -8.02 20.99 13.32
CA ASN A 155 -8.27 21.52 14.69
C ASN A 155 -7.34 22.68 15.09
N ASN A 156 -7.08 23.64 14.19
CA ASN A 156 -6.19 24.79 14.40
C ASN A 156 -4.72 24.45 14.71
N LYS A 157 -4.27 23.23 14.54
CA LYS A 157 -2.86 22.85 14.59
C LYS A 157 -2.29 22.80 13.19
N GLU A 158 -1.21 23.55 12.96
CA GLU A 158 -0.41 23.37 11.74
C GLU A 158 0.32 22.03 11.87
N TYR A 159 0.09 21.14 10.91
CA TYR A 159 0.92 19.95 10.77
C TYR A 159 2.25 20.33 10.12
N SER A 160 3.16 20.85 10.94
CA SER A 160 4.57 21.00 10.61
C SER A 160 5.36 20.22 11.68
N ASN A 161 5.44 18.91 11.56
CA ASN A 161 6.06 18.14 12.63
C ASN A 161 7.41 17.57 12.22
N ILE A 162 8.42 18.47 12.13
CA ILE A 162 9.84 18.09 12.05
C ILE A 162 10.23 17.16 13.23
N GLY A 163 9.58 17.28 14.40
CA GLY A 163 9.86 16.44 15.57
C GLY A 163 9.35 14.99 15.44
N GLU A 164 8.26 14.75 14.70
CA GLU A 164 7.80 13.38 14.40
C GLU A 164 8.63 12.73 13.29
N TYR A 165 9.14 13.52 12.36
CA TYR A 165 10.07 13.10 11.35
C TYR A 165 11.38 12.52 11.95
N THR A 166 11.95 13.18 12.95
CA THR A 166 13.17 12.68 13.63
C THR A 166 12.89 11.37 14.36
N LYS A 167 11.72 11.23 15.00
CA LYS A 167 11.30 9.98 15.64
C LYS A 167 11.00 8.88 14.63
N ALA A 168 10.38 9.23 13.48
CA ALA A 168 10.13 8.27 12.40
C ALA A 168 11.44 7.77 11.78
N ILE A 169 12.42 8.64 11.57
CA ILE A 169 13.75 8.24 11.08
C ILE A 169 14.50 7.38 12.11
N GLU A 170 14.40 7.71 13.40
CA GLU A 170 15.01 6.91 14.46
C GLU A 170 14.36 5.53 14.60
N TYR A 171 13.04 5.47 14.47
CA TYR A 171 12.26 4.24 14.39
C TYR A 171 12.62 3.41 13.15
N ILE A 172 12.74 4.06 11.99
CA ILE A 172 13.14 3.44 10.73
C ILE A 172 14.55 2.88 10.79
N LYS A 173 15.51 3.61 11.38
CA LYS A 173 16.89 3.13 11.59
C LYS A 173 16.95 1.85 12.41
N ASN A 174 16.02 1.65 13.34
CA ASN A 174 15.97 0.48 14.21
C ASN A 174 15.13 -0.68 13.65
N GLU A 175 14.23 -0.42 12.68
CA GLU A 175 13.18 -1.36 12.29
C GLU A 175 12.97 -1.50 10.78
N TYR A 176 13.87 -0.96 9.93
CA TYR A 176 13.69 -0.88 8.45
C TYR A 176 13.22 -2.19 7.82
N TYR A 177 13.66 -3.35 8.31
CA TYR A 177 13.24 -4.65 7.82
C TYR A 177 11.88 -5.11 8.31
N LYS A 178 11.34 -4.50 9.38
CA LYS A 178 10.00 -4.83 9.89
C LYS A 178 8.92 -3.99 9.26
N ILE A 179 9.27 -2.81 8.72
CA ILE A 179 8.29 -1.84 8.19
C ILE A 179 7.65 -2.29 6.89
N TYR A 180 8.37 -2.97 6.02
CA TYR A 180 7.80 -3.47 4.76
C TYR A 180 6.84 -4.65 4.96
N TRP A 181 6.90 -5.38 6.12
CA TRP A 181 6.12 -6.60 6.35
C TRP A 181 5.55 -6.76 7.75
N LYS A 182 5.85 -5.85 8.68
CA LYS A 182 5.26 -5.82 10.02
C LYS A 182 5.02 -4.38 10.45
N TYR A 183 3.91 -3.85 10.03
CA TYR A 183 3.31 -2.72 10.71
C TYR A 183 2.92 -3.21 12.12
N ASN A 184 3.57 -2.72 13.16
CA ASN A 184 3.38 -3.24 14.51
C ASN A 184 2.86 -2.18 15.49
N ASP A 185 1.73 -2.49 16.06
CA ASP A 185 1.16 -2.43 17.42
C ASP A 185 1.47 -1.25 18.37
N SER A 186 1.93 -0.08 17.97
CA SER A 186 2.08 1.00 18.94
C SER A 186 1.79 2.40 18.38
N ILE A 187 0.64 2.56 17.74
CA ILE A 187 0.02 3.88 17.62
C ILE A 187 -1.26 3.82 18.44
N SER A 188 -1.28 4.64 19.51
CA SER A 188 -2.39 4.78 20.42
C SER A 188 -3.72 5.04 19.71
N ASP A 189 -4.80 4.52 20.26
CA ASP A 189 -6.18 4.46 19.75
C ASP A 189 -6.86 5.79 19.35
N ASP A 190 -6.18 6.92 19.41
CA ASP A 190 -6.80 8.24 19.23
C ASP A 190 -6.37 8.96 17.94
N ASN A 191 -5.61 8.35 17.06
CA ASN A 191 -5.03 9.08 15.94
C ASN A 191 -5.54 8.58 14.59
N GLU A 192 -6.24 9.48 13.90
CA GLU A 192 -6.46 9.44 12.47
C GLU A 192 -5.13 9.14 11.76
N VAL A 193 -5.02 7.99 11.11
CA VAL A 193 -3.85 7.65 10.30
C VAL A 193 -3.96 8.39 8.99
N ASN A 194 -3.22 9.47 8.87
CA ASN A 194 -3.14 10.26 7.65
C ASN A 194 -1.97 9.80 6.77
N VAL A 195 -2.23 9.66 5.49
CA VAL A 195 -1.15 9.57 4.51
C VAL A 195 -0.51 10.94 4.40
N LEU A 196 0.80 11.01 4.63
CA LEU A 196 1.56 12.26 4.59
C LEU A 196 1.26 13.04 3.31
N CYS A 197 1.12 14.34 3.43
CA CYS A 197 0.92 15.26 2.32
C CYS A 197 -0.40 15.15 1.55
N THR A 198 -1.29 14.23 1.90
CA THR A 198 -2.59 14.05 1.25
C THR A 198 -3.73 14.58 2.12
N ASN A 199 -4.83 14.99 1.48
CA ASN A 199 -6.05 15.39 2.18
C ASN A 199 -6.94 14.16 2.45
N SER A 200 -6.63 13.40 3.49
CA SER A 200 -7.45 12.26 3.93
C SER A 200 -8.55 12.64 4.92
N HIS A 201 -8.47 13.83 5.53
CA HIS A 201 -9.40 14.29 6.58
C HIS A 201 -10.87 14.31 6.11
N GLY A 202 -11.13 14.79 4.89
CA GLY A 202 -12.47 14.77 4.32
C GLY A 202 -13.03 13.36 4.17
N ALA A 203 -12.22 12.40 3.73
CA ALA A 203 -12.59 11.00 3.62
C ALA A 203 -12.86 10.38 4.98
N PHE A 204 -12.03 10.67 5.99
CA PHE A 204 -12.23 10.20 7.35
C PHE A 204 -13.58 10.63 7.91
N HIS A 205 -13.92 11.92 7.85
CA HIS A 205 -15.20 12.42 8.36
C HIS A 205 -16.39 11.89 7.56
N TYR A 206 -16.27 11.80 6.24
CA TYR A 206 -17.32 11.28 5.38
C TYR A 206 -17.61 9.81 5.70
N MET A 207 -16.61 8.96 5.74
CA MET A 207 -16.75 7.52 5.97
C MET A 207 -17.18 7.16 7.40
N ASN A 208 -16.94 8.05 8.37
CA ASN A 208 -17.40 7.88 9.76
C ASN A 208 -18.78 8.51 10.02
N ASN A 209 -19.38 9.18 9.07
CA ASN A 209 -20.71 9.74 9.20
C ASN A 209 -21.76 8.62 9.27
N ALA A 210 -22.63 8.65 10.29
CA ALA A 210 -23.65 7.62 10.51
C ALA A 210 -24.59 7.43 9.31
N SER A 211 -25.00 8.52 8.64
CA SER A 211 -25.88 8.44 7.48
C SER A 211 -25.18 7.80 6.26
N VAL A 212 -23.87 8.01 6.12
CA VAL A 212 -23.06 7.35 5.06
C VAL A 212 -22.95 5.86 5.38
N LYS A 213 -22.57 5.49 6.60
CA LYS A 213 -22.50 4.09 7.05
C LYS A 213 -23.82 3.35 6.81
N GLN A 214 -24.94 3.98 7.14
CA GLN A 214 -26.26 3.43 6.88
C GLN A 214 -26.54 3.27 5.37
N ALA A 215 -26.24 4.29 4.57
CA ALA A 215 -26.48 4.26 3.12
C ALA A 215 -25.69 3.17 2.39
N ILE A 216 -24.47 2.89 2.83
CA ILE A 216 -23.63 1.81 2.26
C ILE A 216 -23.80 0.47 2.98
N HIS A 217 -24.80 0.35 3.87
CA HIS A 217 -25.17 -0.86 4.60
C HIS A 217 -24.05 -1.48 5.48
N VAL A 218 -23.16 -0.65 6.01
CA VAL A 218 -22.13 -1.08 6.98
C VAL A 218 -22.46 -0.68 8.41
N ASP A 219 -23.62 -0.07 8.66
CA ASP A 219 -24.14 0.25 9.99
C ASP A 219 -24.81 -0.99 10.61
N ILE A 220 -24.00 -1.99 10.93
CA ILE A 220 -24.42 -3.21 11.59
C ILE A 220 -23.86 -3.25 13.02
N PRO A 221 -24.50 -3.96 13.97
CA PRO A 221 -24.05 -4.01 15.36
C PRO A 221 -22.56 -4.36 15.53
N ALA A 222 -22.02 -5.20 14.67
CA ALA A 222 -20.61 -5.60 14.70
C ALA A 222 -19.65 -4.46 14.33
N THR A 223 -20.11 -3.42 13.65
CA THR A 223 -19.27 -2.30 13.16
C THR A 223 -19.61 -0.95 13.81
N GLN A 224 -20.58 -0.88 14.70
CA GLN A 224 -21.01 0.39 15.30
C GLN A 224 -19.90 1.12 16.07
N ASN A 225 -18.96 0.36 16.66
CA ASN A 225 -17.84 0.89 17.41
C ASN A 225 -16.54 0.93 16.61
N ILE A 226 -16.59 0.61 15.30
CA ILE A 226 -15.40 0.65 14.44
C ILE A 226 -15.30 2.03 13.80
N THR A 227 -14.18 2.70 14.05
CA THR A 227 -13.81 3.92 13.35
C THR A 227 -13.13 3.55 12.04
N TRP A 228 -13.65 4.07 10.93
CA TRP A 228 -12.98 3.94 9.63
C TRP A 228 -11.73 4.81 9.61
N ASN A 229 -10.62 4.25 9.18
CA ASN A 229 -9.37 4.95 8.90
C ASN A 229 -8.91 4.63 7.49
N ILE A 230 -8.16 5.53 6.85
CA ILE A 230 -7.61 5.32 5.50
C ILE A 230 -6.61 4.15 5.49
N CYS A 231 -5.91 3.94 6.60
CA CYS A 231 -5.07 2.78 6.86
C CYS A 231 -5.43 2.18 8.22
N SER A 232 -5.39 0.87 8.35
CA SER A 232 -5.64 0.18 9.62
C SER A 232 -4.48 -0.78 9.92
N ASN A 233 -3.93 -0.64 11.12
CA ASN A 233 -2.86 -1.52 11.62
C ASN A 233 -3.40 -2.77 12.33
N THR A 234 -4.73 -2.83 12.55
CA THR A 234 -5.37 -3.93 13.30
C THR A 234 -5.92 -5.05 12.43
N LEU A 235 -5.88 -4.91 11.12
CA LEU A 235 -6.47 -5.84 10.14
C LEU A 235 -5.44 -6.59 9.29
N VAL A 236 -4.19 -6.58 9.69
CA VAL A 236 -3.11 -7.30 8.97
C VAL A 236 -2.74 -8.59 9.70
#